data_8edde5d72611f1bc78547c276ebaba03
#
_entry.id   8edde5d72611f1bc78547c276ebaba03
#
_cell.length_a   1.000
_cell.length_b   1.000
_cell.length_c   1.000
_cell.angle_alpha   90.00
_cell.angle_beta   90.00
_cell.angle_gamma   90.00
#
_symmetry.space_group_name_H-M   'P 1'
#
loop_
_entity.id
_entity.type
_entity.pdbx_description
1 polymer ?
#
loop_
_entity_poly.entity_id
_entity_poly.type
_entity_poly.pdbx_seq_one_letter_code
_entity_poly.pdbx_strand_id
1 'polypeptide(L)'
;IYSALFALVITRFRANHIIASIALNTLASGLTQFLLRAMFDSQGTYAPPVINKLSNINLPLIKDVPLLKALSGHSIVTYASILLVAALYIYLYKTRAGLRHWSVGESEDAAKTAGVNINRTKWKAVLCSGALCGLGGAYLSVISVSNFTKGMIAGRGFTAFTAYTFGGATPVGSALASLLFGFAEALGIRIELLGLKIPASIVDMFPYALALIALAYSSWSRGRRVA
;
A
#
# COMPACT_ATOMS: atom_id res chain seq x y z
N ILE A 1 12.90 9.41 5.29
CA ILE A 1 14.35 9.34 5.02
C ILE A 1 14.59 8.48 3.78
N TYR A 2 14.20 7.21 3.73
CA TYR A 2 14.41 6.31 2.58
C TYR A 2 13.86 6.84 1.26
N SER A 3 12.65 7.39 1.26
CA SER A 3 12.06 8.01 0.07
C SER A 3 12.84 9.23 -0.42
N ALA A 4 13.44 9.99 0.49
CA ALA A 4 14.31 11.10 0.12
C ALA A 4 15.61 10.61 -0.53
N LEU A 5 16.22 9.53 -0.01
CA LEU A 5 17.37 8.88 -0.64
C LEU A 5 17.01 8.37 -2.03
N PHE A 6 15.87 7.70 -2.16
CA PHE A 6 15.39 7.24 -3.46
C PHE A 6 15.19 8.39 -4.44
N ALA A 7 14.49 9.46 -4.02
CA ALA A 7 14.29 10.65 -4.83
C ALA A 7 15.62 11.27 -5.30
N LEU A 8 16.61 11.36 -4.40
CA LEU A 8 17.92 11.87 -4.73
C LEU A 8 18.63 11.01 -5.77
N VAL A 9 18.61 9.69 -5.59
CA VAL A 9 19.28 8.75 -6.50
C VAL A 9 18.69 8.82 -7.91
N ILE A 10 17.35 8.85 -8.03
CA ILE A 10 16.71 8.87 -9.34
C ILE A 10 16.74 10.24 -10.01
N THR A 11 16.69 11.35 -9.25
CA THR A 11 16.65 12.70 -9.85
C THR A 11 18.03 13.30 -10.07
N ARG A 12 18.97 13.10 -9.13
CA ARG A 12 20.32 13.68 -9.22
C ARG A 12 21.28 12.80 -9.99
N PHE A 13 21.27 11.49 -9.72
CA PHE A 13 22.18 10.54 -10.36
C PHE A 13 21.58 9.87 -11.60
N ARG A 14 20.29 10.14 -11.91
CA ARG A 14 19.57 9.54 -13.04
C ARG A 14 19.70 8.00 -13.08
N ALA A 15 19.78 7.38 -11.90
CA ALA A 15 19.90 5.94 -11.79
C ALA A 15 18.65 5.22 -12.28
N ASN A 16 18.79 3.98 -12.71
CA ASN A 16 17.66 3.15 -13.07
C ASN A 16 16.78 2.92 -11.84
N HIS A 17 15.48 3.20 -11.99
CA HIS A 17 14.50 3.13 -10.89
C HIS A 17 14.41 1.73 -10.29
N ILE A 18 14.51 0.67 -11.11
CA ILE A 18 14.40 -0.72 -10.66
C ILE A 18 15.61 -1.09 -9.82
N ILE A 19 16.83 -0.78 -10.29
CA ILE A 19 18.07 -1.09 -9.57
C ILE A 19 18.11 -0.31 -8.25
N ALA A 20 17.77 0.98 -8.28
CA ALA A 20 17.74 1.82 -7.09
C ALA A 20 16.74 1.31 -6.05
N SER A 21 15.55 0.85 -6.49
CA SER A 21 14.54 0.33 -5.56
C SER A 21 14.96 -0.98 -4.91
N ILE A 22 15.57 -1.91 -5.67
CA ILE A 22 16.09 -3.18 -5.13
C ILE A 22 17.21 -2.91 -4.13
N ALA A 23 18.16 -2.04 -4.46
CA ALA A 23 19.27 -1.68 -3.57
C ALA A 23 18.77 -1.07 -2.25
N LEU A 24 17.82 -0.13 -2.32
CA LEU A 24 17.24 0.49 -1.13
C LEU A 24 16.38 -0.48 -0.31
N ASN A 25 15.69 -1.41 -0.93
CA ASN A 25 14.92 -2.44 -0.23
C ASN A 25 15.85 -3.38 0.54
N THR A 26 16.96 -3.79 -0.08
CA THR A 26 18.00 -4.61 0.59
C THR A 26 18.67 -3.85 1.72
N LEU A 27 19.00 -2.57 1.50
CA LEU A 27 19.57 -1.69 2.54
C LEU A 27 18.58 -1.54 3.71
N ALA A 28 17.29 -1.32 3.44
CA ALA A 28 16.26 -1.21 4.47
C ALA A 28 16.16 -2.49 5.31
N SER A 29 16.18 -3.65 4.66
CA SER A 29 16.13 -4.94 5.35
C SER A 29 17.37 -5.15 6.24
N GLY A 30 18.56 -4.87 5.72
CA GLY A 30 19.82 -4.98 6.47
C GLY A 30 19.89 -4.00 7.65
N LEU A 31 19.56 -2.72 7.41
CA LEU A 31 19.56 -1.70 8.45
C LEU A 31 18.56 -2.01 9.57
N THR A 32 17.37 -2.51 9.20
CA THR A 32 16.36 -2.87 10.18
C THR A 32 16.84 -4.00 11.09
N GLN A 33 17.50 -5.02 10.54
CA GLN A 33 18.07 -6.11 11.32
C GLN A 33 19.22 -5.63 12.21
N PHE A 34 20.08 -4.78 11.69
CA PHE A 34 21.16 -4.18 12.46
C PHE A 34 20.63 -3.38 13.65
N LEU A 35 19.66 -2.49 13.42
CA LEU A 35 19.05 -1.68 14.47
C LEU A 35 18.33 -2.53 15.53
N LEU A 36 17.69 -3.61 15.11
CA LEU A 36 17.01 -4.54 16.03
C LEU A 36 17.98 -5.18 17.00
N ARG A 37 19.17 -5.58 16.52
CA ARG A 37 20.25 -6.11 17.38
C ARG A 37 20.89 -5.03 18.22
N ALA A 38 21.21 -3.86 17.62
CA ALA A 38 21.96 -2.83 18.31
C ALA A 38 21.14 -2.13 19.41
N MET A 39 19.82 -1.99 19.24
CA MET A 39 18.96 -1.24 20.16
C MET A 39 18.20 -2.15 21.13
N PHE A 40 17.84 -3.36 20.73
CA PHE A 40 16.95 -4.25 21.50
C PHE A 40 17.57 -5.62 21.82
N ASP A 41 18.83 -5.85 21.45
CA ASP A 41 19.54 -7.13 21.63
C ASP A 41 18.71 -8.35 21.17
N SER A 42 17.88 -8.14 20.15
CA SER A 42 16.95 -9.14 19.63
C SER A 42 17.38 -9.64 18.26
N GLN A 43 17.37 -10.96 18.06
CA GLN A 43 17.81 -11.57 16.80
C GLN A 43 16.71 -11.80 15.76
N GLY A 44 15.47 -11.49 16.06
CA GLY A 44 14.39 -11.77 15.09
C GLY A 44 13.08 -11.08 15.35
N THR A 45 12.60 -11.07 16.58
CA THR A 45 11.31 -10.48 16.96
C THR A 45 11.49 -9.60 18.19
N TYR A 46 10.97 -8.40 18.14
CA TYR A 46 10.84 -7.52 19.28
C TYR A 46 9.38 -7.35 19.63
N ALA A 47 8.99 -7.79 20.82
CA ALA A 47 7.68 -7.55 21.41
C ALA A 47 7.83 -6.57 22.57
N PRO A 48 7.25 -5.37 22.53
CA PRO A 48 7.33 -4.43 23.63
C PRO A 48 6.58 -4.99 24.84
N PRO A 49 7.09 -4.76 26.07
CA PRO A 49 6.49 -5.30 27.31
C PRO A 49 5.09 -4.71 27.60
N VAL A 50 4.81 -3.51 27.07
CA VAL A 50 3.52 -2.84 27.19
C VAL A 50 3.02 -2.48 25.79
N ILE A 51 1.98 -3.15 25.34
CA ILE A 51 1.35 -2.86 24.06
C ILE A 51 0.18 -1.91 24.31
N ASN A 52 0.43 -0.61 24.13
CA ASN A 52 -0.66 0.37 24.06
C ASN A 52 -1.34 0.22 22.70
N LYS A 53 -2.32 -0.68 22.60
CA LYS A 53 -3.16 -0.80 21.40
C LYS A 53 -3.85 0.53 21.16
N LEU A 54 -3.71 1.09 19.97
CA LEU A 54 -4.51 2.25 19.58
C LEU A 54 -5.98 1.90 19.77
N SER A 55 -6.69 2.77 20.53
CA SER A 55 -8.09 2.57 20.89
C SER A 55 -8.95 2.38 19.65
N ASN A 56 -9.73 1.30 19.63
CA ASN A 56 -10.75 1.11 18.61
C ASN A 56 -11.85 2.14 18.83
N ILE A 57 -12.20 2.88 17.79
CA ILE A 57 -13.29 3.85 17.85
C ILE A 57 -14.60 3.10 17.63
N ASN A 58 -15.38 2.99 18.69
CA ASN A 58 -16.78 2.55 18.60
C ASN A 58 -17.64 3.73 18.19
N LEU A 59 -18.13 3.72 16.96
CA LEU A 59 -19.09 4.71 16.46
C LEU A 59 -20.49 4.40 17.05
N PRO A 60 -20.99 5.18 18.02
CA PRO A 60 -22.25 4.85 18.72
C PRO A 60 -23.48 4.89 17.80
N LEU A 61 -23.41 5.62 16.69
CA LEU A 61 -24.53 5.84 15.75
C LEU A 61 -24.83 4.64 14.83
N ILE A 62 -23.94 3.62 14.78
CA ILE A 62 -23.99 2.57 13.73
C ILE A 62 -24.25 1.18 14.36
N LYS A 63 -24.60 1.12 15.65
CA LYS A 63 -24.77 -0.16 16.38
C LYS A 63 -25.98 -0.99 15.92
N ASP A 64 -26.98 -0.34 15.36
CA ASP A 64 -28.30 -0.96 15.14
C ASP A 64 -28.50 -1.58 13.73
N VAL A 65 -27.55 -1.36 12.81
CA VAL A 65 -27.64 -1.92 11.46
C VAL A 65 -26.58 -3.02 11.28
N PRO A 66 -26.96 -4.30 11.06
CA PRO A 66 -26.02 -5.42 11.03
C PRO A 66 -24.93 -5.30 9.95
N LEU A 67 -25.22 -4.66 8.82
CA LEU A 67 -24.25 -4.43 7.75
C LEU A 67 -23.22 -3.33 8.12
N LEU A 68 -23.68 -2.31 8.86
CA LEU A 68 -22.85 -1.17 9.28
C LEU A 68 -22.06 -1.49 10.56
N LYS A 69 -22.46 -2.51 11.32
CA LYS A 69 -21.70 -3.02 12.47
C LYS A 69 -20.33 -3.54 12.06
N ALA A 70 -20.20 -4.08 10.85
CA ALA A 70 -18.92 -4.50 10.29
C ALA A 70 -17.95 -3.33 10.05
N LEU A 71 -18.45 -2.10 9.92
CA LEU A 71 -17.64 -0.87 9.78
C LEU A 71 -17.30 -0.23 11.13
N SER A 72 -17.92 -0.67 12.24
CA SER A 72 -17.65 -0.18 13.60
C SER A 72 -16.58 -1.04 14.29
N GLY A 73 -15.81 -0.43 15.18
CA GLY A 73 -14.80 -1.17 15.97
C GLY A 73 -13.44 -1.30 15.30
N HIS A 74 -13.19 -0.59 14.20
CA HIS A 74 -11.88 -0.54 13.58
C HIS A 74 -10.97 0.53 14.20
N SER A 75 -9.68 0.39 13.93
CA SER A 75 -8.70 1.38 14.38
C SER A 75 -8.90 2.72 13.68
N ILE A 76 -8.50 3.81 14.35
CA ILE A 76 -8.54 5.17 13.78
C ILE A 76 -7.84 5.25 12.41
N VAL A 77 -6.82 4.44 12.18
CA VAL A 77 -6.05 4.43 10.93
C VAL A 77 -6.87 3.87 9.78
N THR A 78 -7.78 2.94 10.03
CA THR A 78 -8.69 2.41 9.01
C THR A 78 -9.65 3.49 8.50
N TYR A 79 -10.21 4.30 9.39
CA TYR A 79 -11.05 5.43 8.97
C TYR A 79 -10.23 6.53 8.29
N ALA A 80 -9.03 6.80 8.80
CA ALA A 80 -8.11 7.74 8.19
C ALA A 80 -7.71 7.31 6.77
N SER A 81 -7.59 6.01 6.48
CA SER A 81 -7.27 5.52 5.13
C SER A 81 -8.38 5.83 4.12
N ILE A 82 -9.64 5.73 4.51
CA ILE A 82 -10.78 6.08 3.65
C ILE A 82 -10.76 7.59 3.35
N LEU A 83 -10.57 8.41 4.38
CA LEU A 83 -10.46 9.85 4.23
C LEU A 83 -9.26 10.23 3.33
N LEU A 84 -8.15 9.52 3.47
CA LEU A 84 -6.94 9.72 2.68
C LEU A 84 -7.16 9.39 1.20
N VAL A 85 -7.92 8.34 0.87
CA VAL A 85 -8.30 8.03 -0.52
C VAL A 85 -9.13 9.16 -1.11
N ALA A 86 -10.11 9.70 -0.37
CA ALA A 86 -10.91 10.85 -0.80
C ALA A 86 -10.05 12.10 -0.98
N ALA A 87 -9.13 12.37 -0.06
CA ALA A 87 -8.20 13.49 -0.13
C ALA A 87 -7.26 13.37 -1.34
N LEU A 88 -6.72 12.19 -1.60
CA LEU A 88 -5.87 11.92 -2.77
C LEU A 88 -6.65 12.07 -4.08
N TYR A 89 -7.91 11.63 -4.12
CA TYR A 89 -8.77 11.83 -5.28
C TYR A 89 -8.95 13.32 -5.57
N ILE A 90 -9.34 14.10 -4.56
CA ILE A 90 -9.50 15.55 -4.69
C ILE A 90 -8.18 16.21 -5.09
N TYR A 91 -7.07 15.84 -4.45
CA TYR A 91 -5.75 16.37 -4.74
C TYR A 91 -5.36 16.15 -6.20
N LEU A 92 -5.47 14.92 -6.69
CA LEU A 92 -5.03 14.55 -8.04
C LEU A 92 -5.94 15.14 -9.14
N TYR A 93 -7.25 15.11 -8.95
CA TYR A 93 -8.21 15.47 -10.01
C TYR A 93 -8.75 16.90 -9.90
N LYS A 94 -8.72 17.52 -8.73
CA LYS A 94 -9.34 18.83 -8.50
C LYS A 94 -8.33 19.94 -8.19
N THR A 95 -7.02 19.63 -8.06
CA THR A 95 -6.03 20.68 -7.76
C THR A 95 -5.03 20.89 -8.89
N ARG A 96 -4.50 22.12 -8.97
CA ARG A 96 -3.44 22.49 -9.94
C ARG A 96 -2.15 21.67 -9.71
N ALA A 97 -1.89 21.27 -8.48
CA ALA A 97 -0.74 20.42 -8.13
C ALA A 97 -0.90 19.01 -8.67
N GLY A 98 -2.10 18.43 -8.55
CA GLY A 98 -2.44 17.13 -9.11
C GLY A 98 -2.31 17.10 -10.63
N LEU A 99 -2.84 18.13 -11.32
CA LEU A 99 -2.70 18.25 -12.77
C LEU A 99 -1.23 18.29 -13.22
N ARG A 100 -0.36 18.97 -12.46
CA ARG A 100 1.10 18.95 -12.75
C ARG A 100 1.71 17.56 -12.55
N HIS A 101 1.28 16.82 -11.53
CA HIS A 101 1.75 15.43 -11.33
C HIS A 101 1.32 14.54 -12.48
N TRP A 102 0.09 14.68 -12.92
CA TRP A 102 -0.46 13.94 -14.04
C TRP A 102 0.28 14.26 -15.35
N SER A 103 0.47 15.53 -15.67
CA SER A 103 1.16 15.95 -16.90
C SER A 103 2.62 15.44 -16.96
N VAL A 104 3.34 15.42 -15.82
CA VAL A 104 4.69 14.87 -15.76
C VAL A 104 4.68 13.34 -15.92
N GLY A 105 3.63 12.66 -15.44
CA GLY A 105 3.46 11.22 -15.62
C GLY A 105 3.14 10.81 -17.05
N GLU A 106 2.38 11.62 -17.78
CA GLU A 106 1.99 11.37 -19.17
C GLU A 106 3.13 11.64 -20.16
N SER A 107 3.76 12.82 -20.03
CA SER A 107 4.90 13.20 -20.87
C SER A 107 5.76 14.24 -20.17
N GLU A 108 7.00 13.87 -19.86
CA GLU A 108 7.97 14.77 -19.22
C GLU A 108 8.31 15.96 -20.12
N ASP A 109 8.45 15.72 -21.45
CA ASP A 109 8.83 16.77 -22.40
C ASP A 109 7.70 17.79 -22.60
N ALA A 110 6.46 17.32 -22.70
CA ALA A 110 5.29 18.22 -22.78
C ALA A 110 5.12 19.01 -21.49
N ALA A 111 5.32 18.42 -20.33
CA ALA A 111 5.26 19.12 -19.05
C ALA A 111 6.36 20.19 -18.92
N LYS A 112 7.56 19.90 -19.43
CA LYS A 112 8.69 20.82 -19.43
C LYS A 112 8.41 22.05 -20.31
N THR A 113 7.86 21.85 -21.51
CA THR A 113 7.48 22.95 -22.40
C THR A 113 6.37 23.83 -21.80
N ALA A 114 5.48 23.24 -21.01
CA ALA A 114 4.46 23.95 -20.23
C ALA A 114 5.02 24.64 -18.95
N GLY A 115 6.35 24.65 -18.74
CA GLY A 115 7.00 25.32 -17.62
C GLY A 115 6.91 24.58 -16.28
N VAL A 116 6.54 23.29 -16.27
CA VAL A 116 6.48 22.50 -15.04
C VAL A 116 7.89 22.03 -14.64
N ASN A 117 8.26 22.25 -13.38
CA ASN A 117 9.53 21.78 -12.86
C ASN A 117 9.44 20.27 -12.53
N ILE A 118 9.94 19.43 -13.44
CA ILE A 118 9.87 17.96 -13.37
C ILE A 118 10.51 17.45 -12.09
N ASN A 119 11.72 17.89 -11.76
CA ASN A 119 12.45 17.39 -10.58
C ASN A 119 11.70 17.66 -9.29
N ARG A 120 11.17 18.89 -9.11
CA ARG A 120 10.37 19.22 -7.92
C ARG A 120 9.09 18.41 -7.84
N THR A 121 8.46 18.15 -8.97
CA THR A 121 7.23 17.32 -9.03
C THR A 121 7.52 15.88 -8.68
N LYS A 122 8.57 15.29 -9.24
CA LYS A 122 9.04 13.93 -8.90
C LYS A 122 9.41 13.81 -7.42
N TRP A 123 10.15 14.77 -6.87
CA TRP A 123 10.51 14.80 -5.46
C TRP A 123 9.28 14.76 -4.55
N LYS A 124 8.30 15.62 -4.81
CA LYS A 124 7.06 15.66 -4.03
C LYS A 124 6.29 14.34 -4.11
N ALA A 125 6.15 13.76 -5.30
CA ALA A 125 5.48 12.48 -5.49
C ALA A 125 6.15 11.35 -4.70
N VAL A 126 7.48 11.24 -4.78
CA VAL A 126 8.23 10.19 -4.09
C VAL A 126 8.19 10.36 -2.57
N LEU A 127 8.28 11.60 -2.08
CA LEU A 127 8.20 11.86 -0.63
C LEU A 127 6.79 11.53 -0.09
N CYS A 128 5.73 11.93 -0.80
CA CYS A 128 4.36 11.58 -0.44
C CYS A 128 4.15 10.06 -0.45
N SER A 129 4.61 9.38 -1.49
CA SER A 129 4.55 7.92 -1.57
C SER A 129 5.26 7.26 -0.40
N GLY A 130 6.48 7.71 -0.08
CA GLY A 130 7.24 7.19 1.05
C GLY A 130 6.60 7.44 2.42
N ALA A 131 5.93 8.58 2.59
CA ALA A 131 5.16 8.86 3.81
C ALA A 131 3.97 7.89 3.95
N LEU A 132 3.25 7.64 2.88
CA LEU A 132 2.14 6.69 2.86
C LEU A 132 2.60 5.25 3.12
N CYS A 133 3.72 4.83 2.50
CA CYS A 133 4.33 3.53 2.77
C CYS A 133 4.77 3.41 4.24
N GLY A 134 5.31 4.48 4.83
CA GLY A 134 5.68 4.52 6.24
C GLY A 134 4.47 4.37 7.16
N LEU A 135 3.34 5.01 6.84
CA LEU A 135 2.08 4.83 7.57
C LEU A 135 1.56 3.39 7.46
N GLY A 136 1.64 2.77 6.28
CA GLY A 136 1.28 1.37 6.10
C GLY A 136 2.15 0.41 6.92
N GLY A 137 3.47 0.65 6.96
CA GLY A 137 4.39 -0.12 7.80
C GLY A 137 4.13 0.06 9.30
N ALA A 138 3.85 1.28 9.74
CA ALA A 138 3.47 1.56 11.13
C ALA A 138 2.14 0.89 11.51
N TYR A 139 1.16 0.91 10.63
CA TYR A 139 -0.10 0.18 10.83
C TYR A 139 0.15 -1.32 11.04
N LEU A 140 0.99 -1.93 10.20
CA LEU A 140 1.29 -3.35 10.28
C LEU A 140 1.97 -3.71 11.61
N SER A 141 3.00 -2.96 12.02
CA SER A 141 3.79 -3.26 13.21
C SER A 141 3.06 -2.93 14.52
N VAL A 142 2.34 -1.80 14.59
CA VAL A 142 1.75 -1.31 15.84
C VAL A 142 0.33 -1.84 16.04
N ILE A 143 -0.46 -1.93 14.98
CA ILE A 143 -1.89 -2.23 15.08
C ILE A 143 -2.19 -3.68 14.74
N SER A 144 -1.68 -4.16 13.60
CA SER A 144 -2.03 -5.51 13.10
C SER A 144 -1.34 -6.61 13.90
N VAL A 145 -0.02 -6.51 14.07
CA VAL A 145 0.79 -7.59 14.68
C VAL A 145 1.18 -7.25 16.12
N SER A 146 1.22 -5.96 16.48
CA SER A 146 1.62 -5.46 17.82
C SER A 146 3.03 -5.90 18.25
N ASN A 147 3.85 -6.32 17.32
CA ASN A 147 5.26 -6.64 17.49
C ASN A 147 6.02 -6.31 16.20
N PHE A 148 7.34 -6.32 16.28
CA PHE A 148 8.19 -6.16 15.11
C PHE A 148 8.96 -7.46 14.87
N THR A 149 8.69 -8.11 13.74
CA THR A 149 9.36 -9.34 13.34
C THR A 149 10.09 -9.15 12.02
N LYS A 150 11.28 -9.74 11.91
CA LYS A 150 12.01 -9.76 10.65
C LYS A 150 11.14 -10.35 9.54
N GLY A 151 11.00 -9.62 8.43
CA GLY A 151 10.23 -10.09 7.28
C GLY A 151 8.70 -10.04 7.44
N MET A 152 8.16 -9.33 8.46
CA MET A 152 6.73 -9.24 8.74
C MET A 152 5.88 -8.71 7.58
N ILE A 153 6.51 -8.04 6.61
CA ILE A 153 5.84 -7.55 5.40
C ILE A 153 5.35 -8.69 4.51
N ALA A 154 6.07 -9.85 4.50
CA ALA A 154 5.65 -11.09 3.85
C ALA A 154 5.05 -10.91 2.45
N GLY A 155 5.70 -10.09 1.60
CA GLY A 155 5.24 -9.86 0.22
C GLY A 155 4.06 -8.90 0.05
N ARG A 156 3.46 -8.35 1.12
CA ARG A 156 2.31 -7.42 1.05
C ARG A 156 2.57 -6.18 0.19
N GLY A 157 3.83 -5.73 0.07
CA GLY A 157 4.20 -4.66 -0.85
C GLY A 157 3.94 -5.03 -2.31
N PHE A 158 4.17 -6.29 -2.67
CA PHE A 158 3.91 -6.79 -4.03
C PHE A 158 2.40 -6.91 -4.29
N THR A 159 1.63 -7.38 -3.32
CA THR A 159 0.16 -7.41 -3.39
C THR A 159 -0.42 -6.01 -3.55
N ALA A 160 0.11 -5.02 -2.81
CA ALA A 160 -0.31 -3.62 -2.94
C ALA A 160 0.03 -3.05 -4.33
N PHE A 161 1.20 -3.37 -4.89
CA PHE A 161 1.57 -2.98 -6.25
C PHE A 161 0.63 -3.62 -7.29
N THR A 162 0.28 -4.88 -7.10
CA THR A 162 -0.70 -5.57 -7.97
C THR A 162 -2.07 -4.90 -7.87
N ALA A 163 -2.54 -4.56 -6.66
CA ALA A 163 -3.80 -3.85 -6.45
C ALA A 163 -3.80 -2.45 -7.12
N TYR A 164 -2.68 -1.73 -7.04
CA TYR A 164 -2.51 -0.45 -7.73
C TYR A 164 -2.63 -0.60 -9.26
N THR A 165 -1.92 -1.57 -9.83
CA THR A 165 -1.94 -1.84 -11.28
C THR A 165 -3.33 -2.29 -11.73
N PHE A 166 -3.96 -3.16 -10.96
CA PHE A 166 -5.32 -3.65 -11.19
C PHE A 166 -6.36 -2.53 -11.12
N GLY A 167 -6.20 -1.60 -10.17
CA GLY A 167 -7.04 -0.41 -10.02
C GLY A 167 -6.83 0.66 -11.10
N GLY A 168 -6.03 0.37 -12.15
CA GLY A 168 -5.77 1.29 -13.24
C GLY A 168 -5.01 2.54 -12.81
N ALA A 169 -4.15 2.44 -11.81
CA ALA A 169 -3.34 3.53 -11.26
C ALA A 169 -4.16 4.74 -10.76
N THR A 170 -5.44 4.53 -10.44
CA THR A 170 -6.33 5.58 -9.91
C THR A 170 -6.55 5.39 -8.40
N PRO A 171 -6.74 6.47 -7.61
CA PRO A 171 -6.93 6.33 -6.16
C PRO A 171 -8.13 5.45 -5.78
N VAL A 172 -9.26 5.67 -6.45
CA VAL A 172 -10.50 4.91 -6.18
C VAL A 172 -10.37 3.47 -6.66
N GLY A 173 -9.84 3.27 -7.87
CA GLY A 173 -9.63 1.92 -8.42
C GLY A 173 -8.67 1.10 -7.57
N SER A 174 -7.55 1.70 -7.15
CA SER A 174 -6.58 1.04 -6.25
C SER A 174 -7.18 0.72 -4.88
N ALA A 175 -8.03 1.60 -4.33
CA ALA A 175 -8.71 1.35 -3.08
C ALA A 175 -9.70 0.18 -3.19
N LEU A 176 -10.50 0.13 -4.26
CA LEU A 176 -11.44 -0.98 -4.51
C LEU A 176 -10.70 -2.30 -4.73
N ALA A 177 -9.62 -2.27 -5.51
CA ALA A 177 -8.77 -3.44 -5.71
C ALA A 177 -8.16 -3.93 -4.39
N SER A 178 -7.64 -3.01 -3.56
CA SER A 178 -7.09 -3.35 -2.24
C SER A 178 -8.14 -3.95 -1.30
N LEU A 179 -9.38 -3.47 -1.33
CA LEU A 179 -10.49 -4.07 -0.59
C LEU A 179 -10.80 -5.49 -1.07
N LEU A 180 -10.79 -5.71 -2.37
CA LEU A 180 -11.03 -7.03 -2.96
C LEU A 180 -9.92 -8.01 -2.56
N PHE A 181 -8.65 -7.60 -2.63
CA PHE A 181 -7.52 -8.43 -2.19
C PHE A 181 -7.55 -8.69 -0.68
N GLY A 182 -7.85 -7.66 0.13
CA GLY A 182 -8.00 -7.82 1.58
C GLY A 182 -9.14 -8.75 1.96
N PHE A 183 -10.25 -8.70 1.24
CA PHE A 183 -11.36 -9.65 1.42
C PHE A 183 -10.95 -11.08 1.08
N ALA A 184 -10.23 -11.28 -0.02
CA ALA A 184 -9.70 -12.57 -0.41
C ALA A 184 -8.71 -13.13 0.62
N GLU A 185 -7.80 -12.30 1.14
CA GLU A 185 -6.87 -12.68 2.22
C GLU A 185 -7.63 -13.08 3.50
N ALA A 186 -8.65 -12.31 3.87
CA ALA A 186 -9.48 -12.60 5.04
C ALA A 186 -10.26 -13.92 4.90
N LEU A 187 -10.79 -14.20 3.71
CA LEU A 187 -11.42 -15.49 3.40
C LEU A 187 -10.42 -16.63 3.52
N GLY A 188 -9.22 -16.44 2.98
CA GLY A 188 -8.14 -17.42 3.08
C GLY A 188 -7.84 -17.80 4.52
N ILE A 189 -7.61 -16.81 5.38
CA ILE A 189 -7.37 -17.02 6.81
C ILE A 189 -8.56 -17.75 7.48
N ARG A 190 -9.79 -17.42 7.12
CA ARG A 190 -10.98 -18.10 7.64
C ARG A 190 -11.04 -19.57 7.23
N ILE A 191 -10.71 -19.90 6.00
CA ILE A 191 -10.67 -21.27 5.48
C ILE A 191 -9.63 -22.09 6.24
N GLU A 192 -8.45 -21.50 6.49
CA GLU A 192 -7.38 -22.13 7.27
C GLU A 192 -7.81 -22.42 8.72
N LEU A 193 -8.47 -21.48 9.37
CA LEU A 193 -8.98 -21.62 10.74
C LEU A 193 -10.08 -22.69 10.86
N LEU A 194 -10.82 -22.98 9.79
CA LEU A 194 -11.84 -24.04 9.78
C LEU A 194 -11.24 -25.47 9.75
N GLY A 195 -9.90 -25.59 9.72
CA GLY A 195 -9.22 -26.87 9.78
C GLY A 195 -9.43 -27.74 8.53
N LEU A 196 -9.91 -27.15 7.43
CA LEU A 196 -9.94 -27.82 6.16
C LEU A 196 -8.52 -28.19 5.76
N LYS A 197 -8.27 -29.47 5.43
CA LYS A 197 -6.93 -29.96 5.01
C LYS A 197 -6.50 -29.35 3.64
N ILE A 198 -6.62 -28.05 3.49
CA ILE A 198 -6.21 -27.30 2.31
C ILE A 198 -4.82 -26.75 2.63
N PRO A 199 -3.78 -27.05 1.82
CA PRO A 199 -2.46 -26.47 2.02
C PRO A 199 -2.54 -24.93 2.01
N ALA A 200 -1.90 -24.27 2.98
CA ALA A 200 -1.86 -22.81 3.09
C ALA A 200 -1.44 -22.13 1.77
N SER A 201 -0.54 -22.77 1.03
CA SER A 201 -0.10 -22.29 -0.29
C SER A 201 -1.23 -22.12 -1.32
N ILE A 202 -2.28 -22.93 -1.26
CA ILE A 202 -3.45 -22.80 -2.16
C ILE A 202 -4.30 -21.59 -1.73
N VAL A 203 -4.40 -21.36 -0.44
CA VAL A 203 -5.12 -20.22 0.14
C VAL A 203 -4.41 -18.91 -0.23
N ASP A 204 -3.09 -18.89 -0.17
CA ASP A 204 -2.27 -17.74 -0.56
C ASP A 204 -2.34 -17.42 -2.07
N MET A 205 -2.66 -18.41 -2.90
CA MET A 205 -2.88 -18.21 -4.35
C MET A 205 -4.23 -17.53 -4.66
N PHE A 206 -5.21 -17.57 -3.76
CA PHE A 206 -6.56 -17.10 -4.00
C PHE A 206 -6.66 -15.62 -4.45
N PRO A 207 -5.96 -14.67 -3.80
CA PRO A 207 -5.96 -13.27 -4.25
C PRO A 207 -5.41 -13.10 -5.67
N TYR A 208 -4.35 -13.83 -6.01
CA TYR A 208 -3.73 -13.75 -7.33
C TYR A 208 -4.61 -14.40 -8.42
N ALA A 209 -5.29 -15.49 -8.11
CA ALA A 209 -6.25 -16.13 -9.02
C ALA A 209 -7.43 -15.18 -9.31
N LEU A 210 -7.98 -14.53 -8.28
CA LEU A 210 -9.00 -13.50 -8.45
C LEU A 210 -8.52 -12.33 -9.32
N ALA A 211 -7.28 -11.89 -9.14
CA ALA A 211 -6.69 -10.83 -9.96
C ALA A 211 -6.63 -11.24 -11.45
N LEU A 212 -6.19 -12.46 -11.74
CA LEU A 212 -6.12 -12.96 -13.10
C LEU A 212 -7.50 -13.08 -13.74
N ILE A 213 -8.49 -13.60 -13.03
CA ILE A 213 -9.87 -13.69 -13.49
C ILE A 213 -10.45 -12.32 -13.81
N ALA A 214 -10.24 -11.36 -12.90
CA ALA A 214 -10.74 -10.01 -13.08
C ALA A 214 -10.02 -9.26 -14.23
N LEU A 215 -8.71 -9.49 -14.42
CA LEU A 215 -7.96 -8.98 -15.57
C LEU A 215 -8.47 -9.58 -16.88
N ALA A 216 -8.68 -10.88 -16.93
CA ALA A 216 -9.22 -11.57 -18.09
C ALA A 216 -10.61 -11.03 -18.46
N TYR A 217 -11.49 -10.86 -17.45
CA TYR A 217 -12.81 -10.29 -17.64
C TYR A 217 -12.76 -8.82 -18.12
N SER A 218 -11.90 -8.01 -17.53
CA SER A 218 -11.71 -6.61 -17.93
C SER A 218 -11.18 -6.48 -19.36
N SER A 219 -10.22 -7.33 -19.75
CA SER A 219 -9.68 -7.36 -21.10
C SER A 219 -10.75 -7.78 -22.12
N TRP A 220 -11.50 -8.82 -21.80
CA TRP A 220 -12.58 -9.29 -22.66
C TRP A 220 -13.71 -8.26 -22.85
N SER A 221 -14.07 -7.55 -21.80
CA SER A 221 -15.09 -6.50 -21.86
C SER A 221 -14.64 -5.26 -22.65
N ARG A 222 -13.33 -4.95 -22.66
CA ARG A 222 -12.77 -3.86 -23.48
C ARG A 222 -12.69 -4.25 -24.94
N GLY A 223 -12.34 -5.48 -25.26
CA GLY A 223 -12.29 -5.97 -26.66
C GLY A 223 -13.64 -5.88 -27.37
N ARG A 224 -14.75 -6.03 -26.63
CA ARG A 224 -16.12 -5.89 -27.20
C ARG A 224 -16.56 -4.45 -27.49
N ARG A 225 -15.84 -3.44 -26.97
CA ARG A 225 -16.17 -2.02 -27.22
C ARG A 225 -15.40 -1.43 -28.42
N VAL A 226 -14.44 -2.14 -28.96
CA VAL A 226 -13.59 -1.71 -30.09
C VAL A 226 -13.94 -2.48 -31.37
N ALA A 227 -14.75 -3.52 -31.30
CA ALA A 227 -15.38 -4.21 -32.43
C ALA A 227 -16.84 -3.72 -32.61
#